data_a3a43441041d231d8f20701695c99beb
#
_entry.id   a3a43441041d231d8f20701695c99beb
#
_cell.length_a   1.000
_cell.length_b   1.000
_cell.length_c   1.000
_cell.angle_alpha   90.00
_cell.angle_beta   90.00
_cell.angle_gamma   90.00
#
_symmetry.space_group_name_H-M   'P 1'
#
loop_
_entity.id
_entity.type
_entity.pdbx_description
1 polymer ?
#
loop_
_entity_poly.entity_id
_entity_poly.type
_entity_poly.pdbx_seq_one_letter_code
_entity_poly.pdbx_strand_id
1 'polypeptide(L)'
;MKYCFLLTLACTFPAMGQMMYNPPATGGTPAPASPQPANPSGSIQPNAYQPGSQGDAKSLYGNELPFLNPQDGTVTINGQTLNMGSFREIEARFNKYLSQPEENTEDAREYQKIFNKIHDVLSMRKERLAADNVLRQVVDLLTAASSNPLDGGVSDALCQAIYTAWQAKTNGKNKGKMMDAMEREIRTNTQKMSLMESGVTTSSGSASNQKGGKKGNSDSNPARDNPRYKYLEKRVVEMQARKLKLETEQVLTVTEAKIVFQSTLVQLFAQRRFDHVSIGCGVYSRLFNDGDTKLRLEKGSDAAKMFGGTLGVPPTVSVLDNLSRELARDSDRHMKAVNNLVDSHHYVDALERLNEALLIGEFMAPVSTFPYEKKQKLYAFKRDVEKLFELMNGKDYEEALTLVEDLKKTSRDFSTGRAESAISAAVFASDAYIAQGQEALAKGDRAKLEECLKKAIEIWPKNPRLLPLRNAMMAAGPVSYTHLRAHET
;
A
#
# COMPACT_ATOMS: atom_id res chain seq x y z
N MET A 1 -1.49 43.98 25.57
CA MET A 1 -2.65 43.45 24.83
C MET A 1 -2.15 42.81 23.57
N LYS A 2 -1.98 41.51 23.55
CA LYS A 2 -1.71 40.73 22.33
C LYS A 2 -2.47 39.39 22.49
N TYR A 3 -3.49 39.22 21.67
CA TYR A 3 -4.36 38.08 21.66
C TYR A 3 -3.63 36.86 21.04
N CYS A 4 -3.50 35.79 21.83
CA CYS A 4 -3.13 34.46 21.33
C CYS A 4 -4.40 33.78 20.84
N PHE A 5 -4.54 33.61 19.53
CA PHE A 5 -5.56 32.75 18.92
C PHE A 5 -5.09 31.29 18.98
N LEU A 6 -5.71 30.54 19.85
CA LEU A 6 -5.64 29.07 19.85
C LEU A 6 -6.60 28.56 18.78
N LEU A 7 -6.06 28.15 17.63
CA LEU A 7 -6.79 27.42 16.62
C LEU A 7 -6.72 25.92 16.98
N THR A 8 -7.77 25.44 17.63
CA THR A 8 -8.05 24.00 17.77
C THR A 8 -8.60 23.50 16.44
N LEU A 9 -7.75 22.89 15.63
CA LEU A 9 -8.15 22.17 14.42
C LEU A 9 -8.67 20.78 14.86
N ALA A 10 -9.99 20.66 14.97
CA ALA A 10 -10.64 19.37 15.09
C ALA A 10 -10.60 18.65 13.73
N CYS A 11 -9.69 17.70 13.57
CA CYS A 11 -9.70 16.77 12.44
C CYS A 11 -10.89 15.82 12.61
N THR A 12 -11.99 16.12 11.94
CA THR A 12 -13.08 15.16 11.72
C THR A 12 -12.64 14.17 10.66
N PHE A 13 -12.27 12.96 11.09
CA PHE A 13 -12.13 11.82 10.20
C PHE A 13 -13.52 11.39 9.74
N PRO A 14 -13.73 11.13 8.42
CA PRO A 14 -14.96 10.50 7.99
C PRO A 14 -14.98 9.06 8.51
N ALA A 15 -16.02 8.74 9.26
CA ALA A 15 -16.33 7.39 9.73
C ALA A 15 -16.48 6.47 8.51
N MET A 16 -15.59 5.49 8.37
CA MET A 16 -15.80 4.37 7.47
C MET A 16 -16.97 3.55 7.99
N GLY A 17 -17.99 3.41 7.13
CA GLY A 17 -19.21 2.70 7.41
C GLY A 17 -18.96 1.26 7.88
N GLN A 18 -19.59 0.93 8.99
CA GLN A 18 -19.74 -0.44 9.48
C GLN A 18 -20.53 -1.26 8.45
N MET A 19 -19.87 -2.14 7.72
CA MET A 19 -20.55 -3.22 7.03
C MET A 19 -20.93 -4.28 8.05
N MET A 20 -22.22 -4.44 8.24
CA MET A 20 -22.80 -5.53 9.03
C MET A 20 -22.43 -6.89 8.43
N TYR A 21 -21.73 -7.69 9.20
CA TYR A 21 -21.41 -9.07 8.88
C TYR A 21 -22.62 -9.95 9.26
N ASN A 22 -23.22 -10.60 8.27
CA ASN A 22 -24.16 -11.69 8.47
C ASN A 22 -23.36 -13.01 8.42
N PRO A 23 -23.40 -13.86 9.46
CA PRO A 23 -22.71 -15.15 9.42
C PRO A 23 -23.51 -16.15 8.55
N PRO A 24 -22.82 -16.94 7.70
CA PRO A 24 -23.46 -18.04 6.99
C PRO A 24 -23.65 -19.25 7.90
N ALA A 25 -24.73 -19.96 7.63
CA ALA A 25 -25.20 -21.14 8.32
C ALA A 25 -24.18 -22.31 8.24
N THR A 26 -24.12 -23.06 9.34
CA THR A 26 -23.37 -24.31 9.51
C THR A 26 -23.82 -25.41 8.55
N GLY A 27 -22.85 -26.01 7.84
CA GLY A 27 -23.09 -27.22 7.05
C GLY A 27 -21.81 -27.87 6.56
N GLY A 28 -21.45 -29.01 7.16
CA GLY A 28 -20.74 -30.11 6.50
C GLY A 28 -19.23 -29.96 6.26
N THR A 29 -18.42 -30.57 7.12
CA THR A 29 -17.01 -30.89 6.88
C THR A 29 -16.81 -31.89 5.73
N PRO A 30 -15.96 -31.61 4.73
CA PRO A 30 -15.30 -32.61 3.91
C PRO A 30 -13.89 -32.91 4.43
N ALA A 31 -13.49 -34.18 4.31
CA ALA A 31 -12.21 -34.74 4.74
C ALA A 31 -10.99 -34.13 4.02
N PRO A 32 -9.78 -34.19 4.61
CA PRO A 32 -8.59 -33.57 4.06
C PRO A 32 -8.06 -34.34 2.85
N ALA A 33 -7.89 -33.65 1.73
CA ALA A 33 -7.19 -34.13 0.55
C ALA A 33 -5.68 -34.09 0.77
N SER A 34 -5.00 -35.16 0.37
CA SER A 34 -3.55 -35.35 0.46
C SER A 34 -2.78 -34.31 -0.39
N PRO A 35 -1.61 -33.87 0.03
CA PRO A 35 -0.81 -32.92 -0.73
C PRO A 35 -0.19 -33.57 -1.96
N GLN A 36 -0.48 -33.05 -3.15
CA GLN A 36 0.26 -33.35 -4.36
C GLN A 36 1.59 -32.59 -4.38
N PRO A 37 2.68 -33.21 -4.86
CA PRO A 37 3.97 -32.55 -4.94
C PRO A 37 3.97 -31.46 -6.01
N ALA A 38 4.47 -30.28 -5.66
CA ALA A 38 4.66 -29.14 -6.53
C ALA A 38 5.68 -29.47 -7.63
N ASN A 39 5.29 -29.30 -8.89
CA ASN A 39 6.15 -29.40 -10.07
C ASN A 39 6.91 -28.05 -10.22
N PRO A 40 8.23 -28.00 -10.18
CA PRO A 40 8.99 -26.79 -10.43
C PRO A 40 9.38 -26.71 -11.90
N SER A 41 8.48 -26.37 -12.79
CA SER A 41 8.78 -25.94 -14.17
C SER A 41 7.49 -25.46 -14.83
N GLY A 42 7.02 -24.32 -14.40
CA GLY A 42 5.96 -23.59 -15.08
C GLY A 42 6.57 -22.63 -16.09
N SER A 43 6.79 -23.08 -17.31
CA SER A 43 6.80 -22.19 -18.45
C SER A 43 5.45 -21.48 -18.48
N ILE A 44 5.43 -20.17 -18.30
CA ILE A 44 4.25 -19.30 -18.39
C ILE A 44 3.75 -19.42 -19.84
N GLN A 45 2.74 -20.25 -20.07
CA GLN A 45 1.99 -20.21 -21.32
C GLN A 45 1.05 -19.00 -21.23
N PRO A 46 1.10 -18.07 -22.19
CA PRO A 46 0.14 -16.98 -22.25
C PRO A 46 -1.25 -17.57 -22.41
N ASN A 47 -2.10 -17.41 -21.41
CA ASN A 47 -3.50 -17.81 -21.47
C ASN A 47 -4.21 -17.02 -22.55
N ALA A 48 -4.53 -17.71 -23.57
CA ALA A 48 -5.08 -17.20 -24.77
C ALA A 48 -6.55 -16.81 -24.58
N TYR A 49 -6.93 -15.57 -24.93
CA TYR A 49 -8.29 -15.03 -24.96
C TYR A 49 -9.29 -15.94 -25.67
N GLN A 50 -10.44 -16.25 -25.05
CA GLN A 50 -11.57 -16.93 -25.69
C GLN A 50 -12.65 -15.91 -26.02
N PRO A 51 -12.91 -15.57 -27.30
CA PRO A 51 -14.07 -14.78 -27.68
C PRO A 51 -15.33 -15.64 -27.49
N GLY A 52 -16.29 -15.13 -26.72
CA GLY A 52 -17.63 -15.70 -26.62
C GLY A 52 -18.14 -16.12 -25.26
N SER A 53 -17.43 -16.01 -24.17
CA SER A 53 -18.01 -16.12 -22.85
C SER A 53 -18.71 -14.81 -22.47
N GLN A 54 -20.03 -14.79 -22.50
CA GLN A 54 -20.84 -13.75 -21.85
C GLN A 54 -20.54 -13.76 -20.36
N GLY A 55 -19.87 -12.76 -19.89
CA GLY A 55 -19.58 -12.53 -18.49
C GLY A 55 -18.31 -11.74 -18.38
N ASP A 56 -18.47 -10.50 -18.02
CA ASP A 56 -17.46 -9.53 -17.61
C ASP A 56 -16.31 -9.34 -18.62
N ALA A 57 -16.10 -8.10 -19.03
CA ALA A 57 -14.94 -7.67 -19.79
C ALA A 57 -13.68 -8.07 -19.01
N LYS A 58 -13.23 -9.30 -19.26
CA LYS A 58 -12.07 -9.87 -18.61
C LYS A 58 -10.85 -9.15 -19.14
N SER A 59 -10.02 -8.73 -18.21
CA SER A 59 -8.75 -8.09 -18.45
C SER A 59 -8.06 -8.64 -19.70
N LEU A 60 -7.53 -7.75 -20.52
CA LEU A 60 -6.72 -8.04 -21.68
C LEU A 60 -5.51 -8.92 -21.41
N TYR A 61 -5.07 -8.95 -20.18
CA TYR A 61 -3.84 -9.59 -19.72
C TYR A 61 -4.05 -11.00 -19.18
N GLY A 62 -5.18 -11.62 -19.53
CA GLY A 62 -5.56 -12.93 -18.99
C GLY A 62 -6.21 -12.81 -17.60
N ASN A 63 -6.90 -13.87 -17.19
CA ASN A 63 -7.71 -13.88 -15.98
C ASN A 63 -6.90 -13.86 -14.67
N GLU A 64 -5.59 -13.98 -14.75
CA GLU A 64 -4.78 -14.24 -13.58
C GLU A 64 -3.44 -13.55 -13.71
N LEU A 65 -3.30 -12.41 -13.07
CA LEU A 65 -2.01 -12.08 -12.54
C LEU A 65 -1.66 -13.19 -11.56
N PRO A 66 -0.55 -13.93 -11.70
CA PRO A 66 -0.29 -15.18 -10.97
C PRO A 66 -0.24 -15.01 -9.44
N PHE A 67 -0.30 -13.79 -8.94
CA PHE A 67 -0.26 -13.41 -7.53
C PHE A 67 -1.46 -12.55 -7.11
N LEU A 68 -2.35 -12.15 -8.04
CA LEU A 68 -3.57 -11.42 -7.74
C LEU A 68 -4.74 -12.40 -7.61
N ASN A 69 -5.36 -12.45 -6.44
CA ASN A 69 -6.65 -13.09 -6.27
C ASN A 69 -7.76 -12.03 -6.48
N PRO A 70 -8.41 -12.01 -7.65
CA PRO A 70 -9.41 -11.00 -7.97
C PRO A 70 -10.68 -11.11 -7.12
N GLN A 71 -10.95 -12.27 -6.50
CA GLN A 71 -12.11 -12.46 -5.63
C GLN A 71 -11.91 -11.82 -4.27
N ASP A 72 -10.70 -11.90 -3.74
CA ASP A 72 -10.38 -11.40 -2.39
C ASP A 72 -9.72 -10.02 -2.42
N GLY A 73 -9.39 -9.48 -3.60
CA GLY A 73 -8.65 -8.23 -3.74
C GLY A 73 -7.28 -8.27 -3.07
N THR A 74 -6.65 -9.44 -3.04
CA THR A 74 -5.36 -9.66 -2.39
C THR A 74 -4.27 -9.98 -3.39
N VAL A 75 -3.05 -9.53 -3.12
CA VAL A 75 -1.84 -9.83 -3.88
C VAL A 75 -0.86 -10.56 -2.98
N THR A 76 -0.38 -11.72 -3.41
CA THR A 76 0.67 -12.46 -2.69
C THR A 76 1.99 -12.28 -3.43
N ILE A 77 2.95 -11.62 -2.78
CA ILE A 77 4.29 -11.36 -3.31
C ILE A 77 5.30 -11.94 -2.35
N ASN A 78 6.16 -12.84 -2.81
CA ASN A 78 7.16 -13.52 -1.97
C ASN A 78 6.56 -14.14 -0.69
N GLY A 79 5.35 -14.71 -0.79
CA GLY A 79 4.64 -15.29 0.35
C GLY A 79 3.91 -14.29 1.25
N GLN A 80 3.91 -13.01 0.89
CA GLN A 80 3.19 -11.96 1.62
C GLN A 80 1.90 -11.60 0.91
N THR A 81 0.77 -11.63 1.62
CA THR A 81 -0.53 -11.26 1.09
C THR A 81 -0.90 -9.84 1.50
N LEU A 82 -1.07 -8.96 0.53
CA LEU A 82 -1.47 -7.57 0.71
C LEU A 82 -2.90 -7.38 0.19
N ASN A 83 -3.73 -6.68 0.94
CA ASN A 83 -5.06 -6.28 0.48
C ASN A 83 -4.93 -5.04 -0.42
N MET A 84 -5.41 -5.14 -1.67
CA MET A 84 -5.23 -4.12 -2.71
C MET A 84 -6.53 -3.48 -3.15
N GLY A 85 -7.66 -3.89 -2.60
CA GLY A 85 -8.99 -3.54 -3.09
C GLY A 85 -9.49 -4.48 -4.19
N SER A 86 -10.65 -4.15 -4.77
CA SER A 86 -11.23 -4.94 -5.85
C SER A 86 -10.41 -4.84 -7.14
N PHE A 87 -10.54 -5.83 -8.02
CA PHE A 87 -9.92 -5.82 -9.35
C PHE A 87 -10.22 -4.53 -10.14
N ARG A 88 -11.47 -4.06 -10.07
CA ARG A 88 -11.90 -2.82 -10.74
C ARG A 88 -11.17 -1.58 -10.21
N GLU A 89 -10.92 -1.52 -8.92
CA GLU A 89 -10.16 -0.41 -8.31
C GLU A 89 -8.69 -0.46 -8.71
N ILE A 90 -8.11 -1.65 -8.80
CA ILE A 90 -6.74 -1.85 -9.26
C ILE A 90 -6.60 -1.38 -10.71
N GLU A 91 -7.52 -1.79 -11.58
CA GLU A 91 -7.53 -1.39 -12.98
C GLU A 91 -7.71 0.13 -13.15
N ALA A 92 -8.63 0.72 -12.39
CA ALA A 92 -8.84 2.17 -12.41
C ALA A 92 -7.58 2.94 -11.96
N ARG A 93 -6.87 2.45 -10.95
CA ARG A 93 -5.60 3.03 -10.49
C ARG A 93 -4.50 2.88 -11.54
N PHE A 94 -4.43 1.73 -12.21
CA PHE A 94 -3.47 1.49 -13.28
C PHE A 94 -3.71 2.43 -14.48
N ASN A 95 -4.96 2.57 -14.90
CA ASN A 95 -5.34 3.51 -15.97
C ASN A 95 -5.03 4.95 -15.59
N LYS A 96 -5.32 5.34 -14.35
CA LYS A 96 -4.95 6.66 -13.82
C LYS A 96 -3.44 6.89 -13.83
N TYR A 97 -2.66 5.88 -13.45
CA TYR A 97 -1.20 5.97 -13.46
C TYR A 97 -0.63 6.14 -14.88
N LEU A 98 -1.13 5.35 -15.86
CA LEU A 98 -0.68 5.45 -17.26
C LEU A 98 -1.05 6.78 -17.91
N SER A 99 -2.20 7.35 -17.54
CA SER A 99 -2.71 8.62 -18.09
C SER A 99 -2.19 9.87 -17.38
N GLN A 100 -1.30 9.74 -16.38
CA GLN A 100 -0.73 10.87 -15.66
C GLN A 100 0.08 11.78 -16.61
N PRO A 101 -0.01 13.12 -16.46
CA PRO A 101 0.79 14.06 -17.22
C PRO A 101 2.28 13.99 -16.86
N GLU A 102 3.13 14.59 -17.67
CA GLU A 102 4.58 14.59 -17.51
C GLU A 102 5.03 15.25 -16.19
N GLU A 103 4.34 16.30 -15.78
CA GLU A 103 4.59 17.06 -14.54
C GLU A 103 4.65 16.14 -13.31
N ASN A 104 3.77 15.13 -13.25
CA ASN A 104 3.78 14.17 -12.13
C ASN A 104 5.07 13.34 -12.07
N THR A 105 5.72 13.11 -13.20
CA THR A 105 7.00 12.39 -13.25
C THR A 105 8.15 13.29 -12.81
N GLU A 106 8.09 14.58 -13.11
CA GLU A 106 9.07 15.58 -12.65
C GLU A 106 8.95 15.80 -11.15
N ASP A 107 7.72 16.00 -10.64
CA ASP A 107 7.43 16.09 -9.21
C ASP A 107 7.94 14.85 -8.45
N ALA A 108 7.76 13.66 -9.03
CA ALA A 108 8.27 12.42 -8.44
C ALA A 108 9.80 12.38 -8.41
N ARG A 109 10.49 12.90 -9.43
CA ARG A 109 11.95 12.99 -9.44
C ARG A 109 12.48 13.95 -8.39
N GLU A 110 11.83 15.10 -8.21
CA GLU A 110 12.19 16.06 -7.16
C GLU A 110 11.95 15.47 -5.77
N TYR A 111 10.81 14.84 -5.57
CA TYR A 111 10.49 14.13 -4.33
C TYR A 111 11.54 13.08 -3.99
N GLN A 112 11.96 12.28 -4.97
CA GLN A 112 12.99 11.26 -4.78
C GLN A 112 14.36 11.85 -4.43
N LYS A 113 14.74 13.02 -4.96
CA LYS A 113 15.98 13.69 -4.57
C LYS A 113 16.01 14.03 -3.08
N ILE A 114 14.86 14.39 -2.50
CA ILE A 114 14.75 14.66 -1.06
C ILE A 114 14.94 13.35 -0.27
N PHE A 115 14.29 12.27 -0.68
CA PHE A 115 14.42 10.96 -0.01
C PHE A 115 15.84 10.42 -0.05
N ASN A 116 16.52 10.54 -1.19
CA ASN A 116 17.94 10.17 -1.30
C ASN A 116 18.80 10.95 -0.30
N LYS A 117 18.57 12.25 -0.14
CA LYS A 117 19.28 13.05 0.89
C LYS A 117 18.98 12.56 2.31
N ILE A 118 17.73 12.17 2.60
CA ILE A 118 17.38 11.61 3.91
C ILE A 118 18.13 10.29 4.15
N HIS A 119 18.18 9.40 3.17
CA HIS A 119 18.93 8.15 3.26
C HIS A 119 20.43 8.39 3.44
N ASP A 120 21.01 9.38 2.75
CA ASP A 120 22.41 9.77 2.94
C ASP A 120 22.67 10.24 4.37
N VAL A 121 21.81 11.11 4.92
CA VAL A 121 21.91 11.58 6.31
C VAL A 121 21.79 10.43 7.30
N LEU A 122 20.86 9.48 7.06
CA LEU A 122 20.68 8.30 7.91
C LEU A 122 21.83 7.27 7.75
N SER A 123 22.52 7.23 6.62
CA SER A 123 23.66 6.34 6.39
C SER A 123 24.96 6.82 7.05
N MET A 124 25.04 8.12 7.41
CA MET A 124 26.22 8.66 8.06
C MET A 124 26.50 7.96 9.39
N ARG A 125 27.77 7.60 9.60
CA ARG A 125 28.21 6.94 10.85
C ARG A 125 27.87 7.80 12.06
N LYS A 126 27.40 7.15 13.14
CA LYS A 126 27.00 7.80 14.42
C LYS A 126 28.10 8.71 15.02
N GLU A 127 29.36 8.48 14.63
CA GLU A 127 30.54 9.20 15.11
C GLU A 127 30.70 10.58 14.48
N ARG A 128 30.12 10.83 13.30
CA ARG A 128 30.32 12.10 12.57
C ARG A 128 29.31 13.20 12.90
N LEU A 129 28.12 12.83 13.37
CA LEU A 129 27.08 13.77 13.70
C LEU A 129 26.37 13.37 15.01
N ALA A 130 26.16 14.33 15.92
CA ALA A 130 25.34 14.09 17.09
C ALA A 130 23.94 13.64 16.67
N ALA A 131 23.36 12.66 17.37
CA ALA A 131 22.07 12.08 17.05
C ALA A 131 20.96 13.14 16.87
N ASP A 132 21.00 14.20 17.66
CA ASP A 132 20.02 15.28 17.60
C ASP A 132 20.14 16.12 16.31
N ASN A 133 21.36 16.27 15.74
CA ASN A 133 21.57 16.98 14.48
C ASN A 133 21.07 16.16 13.28
N VAL A 134 21.26 14.83 13.30
CA VAL A 134 20.71 13.91 12.28
C VAL A 134 19.19 13.99 12.30
N LEU A 135 18.58 13.95 13.48
CA LEU A 135 17.12 14.01 13.61
C LEU A 135 16.55 15.32 13.07
N ARG A 136 17.19 16.46 13.37
CA ARG A 136 16.79 17.77 12.82
C ARG A 136 16.83 17.79 11.31
N GLN A 137 17.95 17.34 10.72
CA GLN A 137 18.10 17.30 9.26
C GLN A 137 17.05 16.38 8.60
N VAL A 138 16.75 15.24 9.21
CA VAL A 138 15.69 14.34 8.70
C VAL A 138 14.32 15.03 8.77
N VAL A 139 14.00 15.70 9.89
CA VAL A 139 12.72 16.42 10.04
C VAL A 139 12.62 17.57 9.04
N ASP A 140 13.70 18.37 8.86
CA ASP A 140 13.72 19.47 7.89
C ASP A 140 13.50 18.96 6.45
N LEU A 141 14.13 17.84 6.08
CA LEU A 141 13.96 17.23 4.77
C LEU A 141 12.57 16.60 4.58
N LEU A 142 12.00 15.95 5.61
CA LEU A 142 10.63 15.44 5.55
C LEU A 142 9.61 16.59 5.46
N THR A 143 9.85 17.70 6.15
CA THR A 143 9.02 18.92 6.03
C THR A 143 9.11 19.50 4.61
N ALA A 144 10.28 19.46 3.98
CA ALA A 144 10.41 19.84 2.57
C ALA A 144 9.68 18.84 1.64
N ALA A 145 9.70 17.53 1.95
CA ALA A 145 8.98 16.52 1.21
C ALA A 145 7.46 16.67 1.31
N SER A 146 6.93 17.13 2.46
CA SER A 146 5.48 17.32 2.67
C SER A 146 4.86 18.37 1.75
N SER A 147 5.69 19.26 1.20
CA SER A 147 5.25 20.27 0.23
C SER A 147 4.99 19.70 -1.17
N ASN A 148 5.45 18.46 -1.45
CA ASN A 148 5.27 17.83 -2.75
C ASN A 148 3.85 17.27 -2.89
N PRO A 149 3.16 17.47 -4.05
CA PRO A 149 1.80 16.95 -4.26
C PRO A 149 1.65 15.44 -4.06
N LEU A 150 2.71 14.66 -4.30
CA LEU A 150 2.71 13.20 -4.17
C LEU A 150 2.79 12.70 -2.71
N ASP A 151 3.15 13.59 -1.78
CA ASP A 151 3.33 13.22 -0.38
C ASP A 151 2.00 12.88 0.31
N GLY A 152 0.97 13.68 0.08
CA GLY A 152 -0.35 13.47 0.66
C GLY A 152 -0.37 13.59 2.19
N GLY A 153 0.54 14.35 2.80
CA GLY A 153 0.62 14.56 4.25
C GLY A 153 1.32 13.42 5.02
N VAL A 154 1.92 12.48 4.32
CA VAL A 154 2.57 11.30 4.90
C VAL A 154 3.86 11.67 5.64
N SER A 155 4.65 12.57 5.04
CA SER A 155 5.87 13.09 5.67
C SER A 155 5.56 13.88 6.93
N ASP A 156 4.48 14.64 6.97
CA ASP A 156 4.06 15.38 8.17
C ASP A 156 3.67 14.43 9.31
N ALA A 157 2.94 13.36 9.01
CA ALA A 157 2.58 12.34 10.00
C ALA A 157 3.84 11.68 10.60
N LEU A 158 4.83 11.37 9.76
CA LEU A 158 6.11 10.82 10.22
C LEU A 158 6.91 11.86 11.04
N CYS A 159 6.96 13.13 10.60
CA CYS A 159 7.58 14.23 11.34
C CYS A 159 6.99 14.38 12.74
N GLN A 160 5.67 14.34 12.84
CA GLN A 160 4.97 14.47 14.13
C GLN A 160 5.32 13.29 15.06
N ALA A 161 5.36 12.06 14.54
CA ALA A 161 5.76 10.88 15.31
C ALA A 161 7.23 10.99 15.80
N ILE A 162 8.14 11.43 14.93
CA ILE A 162 9.55 11.67 15.25
C ILE A 162 9.68 12.74 16.34
N TYR A 163 8.99 13.87 16.18
CA TYR A 163 9.04 14.99 17.12
C TYR A 163 8.52 14.57 18.50
N THR A 164 7.37 13.89 18.56
CA THR A 164 6.79 13.38 19.81
C THR A 164 7.77 12.44 20.53
N ALA A 165 8.39 11.50 19.80
CA ALA A 165 9.36 10.58 20.35
C ALA A 165 10.64 11.28 20.83
N TRP A 166 11.14 12.26 20.07
CA TRP A 166 12.31 13.05 20.45
C TRP A 166 12.05 13.90 21.69
N GLN A 167 10.87 14.54 21.76
CA GLN A 167 10.45 15.32 22.93
C GLN A 167 10.33 14.45 24.18
N ALA A 168 9.70 13.27 24.08
CA ALA A 168 9.58 12.31 25.17
C ALA A 168 10.97 11.89 25.71
N LYS A 169 11.93 11.61 24.80
CA LYS A 169 13.30 11.27 25.14
C LYS A 169 14.06 12.42 25.82
N THR A 170 13.90 13.64 25.31
CA THR A 170 14.55 14.84 25.85
C THR A 170 14.01 15.18 27.24
N ASN A 171 12.69 15.12 27.42
CA ASN A 171 12.03 15.30 28.72
C ASN A 171 12.47 14.20 29.70
N GLY A 172 12.61 12.96 29.23
CA GLY A 172 13.15 11.86 30.00
C GLY A 172 14.57 12.12 30.51
N LYS A 173 15.47 12.62 29.66
CA LYS A 173 16.83 13.02 30.06
C LYS A 173 16.82 14.10 31.13
N ASN A 174 15.94 15.11 31.02
CA ASN A 174 15.84 16.19 32.00
C ASN A 174 15.26 15.68 33.33
N LYS A 175 14.21 14.84 33.30
CA LYS A 175 13.68 14.16 34.49
C LYS A 175 14.76 13.29 35.15
N GLY A 176 15.57 12.57 34.37
CA GLY A 176 16.72 11.79 34.86
C GLY A 176 17.71 12.64 35.66
N LYS A 177 18.13 13.79 35.13
CA LYS A 177 19.01 14.71 35.86
C LYS A 177 18.40 15.20 37.19
N MET A 178 17.08 15.43 37.20
CA MET A 178 16.36 15.79 38.45
C MET A 178 16.36 14.64 39.44
N MET A 179 16.14 13.42 38.99
CA MET A 179 16.19 12.21 39.84
C MET A 179 17.58 11.99 40.42
N ASP A 180 18.65 12.15 39.63
CA ASP A 180 20.04 12.07 40.08
C ASP A 180 20.36 13.11 41.16
N ALA A 181 19.82 14.32 41.00
CA ALA A 181 19.97 15.39 41.99
C ALA A 181 19.26 15.02 43.32
N MET A 182 18.01 14.53 43.21
CA MET A 182 17.24 14.04 44.39
C MET A 182 17.94 12.89 45.06
N GLU A 183 18.49 11.94 44.31
CA GLU A 183 19.22 10.80 44.86
C GLU A 183 20.46 11.24 45.66
N ARG A 184 21.21 12.19 45.15
CA ARG A 184 22.33 12.77 45.88
C ARG A 184 21.89 13.42 47.21
N GLU A 185 20.77 14.16 47.18
CA GLU A 185 20.22 14.79 48.38
C GLU A 185 19.70 13.73 49.37
N ILE A 186 19.02 12.69 48.91
CA ILE A 186 18.57 11.55 49.70
C ILE A 186 19.77 10.89 50.41
N ARG A 187 20.83 10.57 49.65
CA ARG A 187 22.07 9.99 50.24
C ARG A 187 22.69 10.88 51.32
N THR A 188 22.78 12.20 51.04
CA THR A 188 23.35 13.17 52.00
C THR A 188 22.49 13.24 53.25
N ASN A 189 21.17 13.28 53.12
CA ASN A 189 20.27 13.37 54.28
C ASN A 189 20.27 12.04 55.10
N THR A 190 20.28 10.90 54.43
CA THR A 190 20.43 9.59 55.10
C THR A 190 21.76 9.47 55.83
N GLN A 191 22.85 9.96 55.26
CA GLN A 191 24.16 10.00 55.89
C GLN A 191 24.17 10.89 57.13
N LYS A 192 23.51 12.08 57.08
CA LYS A 192 23.32 12.94 58.23
C LYS A 192 22.52 12.24 59.35
N MET A 193 21.48 11.53 59.00
CA MET A 193 20.66 10.73 59.94
C MET A 193 21.48 9.65 60.61
N SER A 194 22.28 8.87 59.85
CA SER A 194 23.16 7.83 60.42
C SER A 194 24.23 8.39 61.35
N LEU A 195 24.79 9.59 61.04
CA LEU A 195 25.72 10.30 61.94
C LEU A 195 25.04 10.72 63.24
N MET A 196 23.76 11.13 63.21
CA MET A 196 23.00 11.46 64.41
C MET A 196 22.70 10.19 65.24
N GLU A 197 22.40 9.08 64.60
CA GLU A 197 22.19 7.79 65.29
C GLU A 197 23.45 7.22 65.90
N SER A 198 24.61 7.42 65.29
CA SER A 198 25.92 6.98 65.83
C SER A 198 26.48 7.88 66.93
N GLY A 199 25.78 8.94 67.35
CA GLY A 199 26.19 9.84 68.42
C GLY A 199 27.36 10.77 68.10
N VAL A 200 27.81 10.79 66.83
CA VAL A 200 28.82 11.72 66.34
C VAL A 200 28.13 13.05 66.04
N THR A 201 27.83 13.83 67.07
CA THR A 201 27.42 15.24 66.92
C THR A 201 28.62 16.06 66.45
N THR A 202 28.59 16.51 65.18
CA THR A 202 29.46 17.61 64.77
C THR A 202 28.99 18.91 65.48
N SER A 203 29.26 19.02 66.75
CA SER A 203 29.04 20.24 67.50
C SER A 203 30.26 21.15 67.34
N SER A 204 30.18 22.07 66.37
CA SER A 204 30.90 23.30 66.53
C SER A 204 30.08 24.16 67.50
N GLY A 205 30.50 24.23 68.74
CA GLY A 205 30.03 25.22 69.69
C GLY A 205 29.42 24.72 71.02
N SER A 206 30.17 24.90 72.07
CA SER A 206 29.84 24.98 73.51
C SER A 206 29.68 23.63 74.25
N ALA A 207 30.76 23.36 74.96
CA ALA A 207 30.76 22.43 76.05
C ALA A 207 29.82 22.89 77.19
N SER A 208 28.86 22.07 77.55
CA SER A 208 28.32 22.11 78.92
C SER A 208 28.24 20.66 79.45
N ASN A 209 29.03 20.46 80.50
CA ASN A 209 29.15 19.32 81.31
C ASN A 209 27.79 18.95 81.96
N GLN A 210 27.23 17.77 81.72
CA GLN A 210 26.25 17.17 82.63
C GLN A 210 26.45 15.65 82.70
N LYS A 211 27.07 15.22 83.84
CA LYS A 211 27.06 13.89 84.38
C LYS A 211 25.66 13.56 84.92
N GLY A 212 25.17 12.37 84.72
CA GLY A 212 24.06 11.88 85.51
C GLY A 212 23.22 10.75 84.85
N GLY A 213 23.48 9.54 85.24
CA GLY A 213 22.94 8.30 84.73
C GLY A 213 21.43 8.12 84.84
N LYS A 214 20.99 7.21 83.96
CA LYS A 214 20.08 6.11 84.33
C LYS A 214 19.98 5.18 83.11
N LYS A 215 20.41 3.94 83.34
CA LYS A 215 20.03 2.85 82.41
C LYS A 215 18.52 2.67 82.53
N GLY A 216 17.79 3.05 81.55
CA GLY A 216 16.41 2.70 81.31
C GLY A 216 16.38 1.93 80.01
N ASN A 217 15.96 0.67 80.04
CA ASN A 217 15.66 -0.18 78.93
C ASN A 217 14.47 0.47 78.18
N SER A 218 14.76 1.19 77.18
CA SER A 218 13.74 1.55 76.12
C SER A 218 14.43 1.50 74.81
N ASP A 219 13.90 0.69 73.87
CA ASP A 219 14.33 0.51 72.51
C ASP A 219 14.17 1.78 71.65
N SER A 220 13.99 2.92 72.21
CA SER A 220 13.92 4.24 71.56
C SER A 220 15.30 4.83 71.47
N ASN A 221 15.89 4.81 70.25
CA ASN A 221 17.10 5.54 69.94
C ASN A 221 16.82 7.06 70.13
N PRO A 222 17.45 7.76 71.12
CA PRO A 222 17.13 9.16 71.44
C PRO A 222 17.41 10.12 70.28
N ALA A 223 18.20 9.70 69.28
CA ALA A 223 18.42 10.46 68.09
C ALA A 223 17.16 10.60 67.23
N ARG A 224 16.26 9.62 67.29
CA ARG A 224 15.00 9.63 66.51
C ARG A 224 13.95 10.61 67.06
N ASP A 225 14.06 11.01 68.30
CA ASP A 225 13.18 12.03 68.89
C ASP A 225 13.65 13.49 68.61
N ASN A 226 14.83 13.61 68.03
CA ASN A 226 15.34 14.92 67.62
C ASN A 226 14.48 15.51 66.49
N PRO A 227 13.96 16.75 66.63
CA PRO A 227 13.16 17.41 65.61
C PRO A 227 13.86 17.50 64.23
N ARG A 228 15.18 17.63 64.24
CA ARG A 228 16.00 17.66 63.03
C ARG A 228 16.08 16.28 62.35
N TYR A 229 16.11 15.23 63.09
CA TYR A 229 16.06 13.86 62.56
C TYR A 229 14.69 13.61 61.88
N LYS A 230 13.60 13.89 62.59
CA LYS A 230 12.21 13.77 62.03
C LYS A 230 12.00 14.61 60.79
N TYR A 231 12.59 15.82 60.75
CA TYR A 231 12.57 16.66 59.52
C TYR A 231 13.31 16.00 58.35
N LEU A 232 14.53 15.48 58.60
CA LEU A 232 15.33 14.82 57.57
C LEU A 232 14.63 13.52 57.06
N GLU A 233 14.08 12.72 58.00
CA GLU A 233 13.32 11.52 57.65
C GLU A 233 12.13 11.85 56.77
N LYS A 234 11.29 12.83 57.15
CA LYS A 234 10.16 13.30 56.34
C LYS A 234 10.63 13.77 54.97
N ARG A 235 11.73 14.52 54.90
CA ARG A 235 12.31 15.05 53.64
C ARG A 235 12.79 13.91 52.74
N VAL A 236 13.42 12.88 53.29
CA VAL A 236 13.87 11.69 52.52
C VAL A 236 12.68 10.96 51.96
N VAL A 237 11.64 10.69 52.76
CA VAL A 237 10.41 10.02 52.30
C VAL A 237 9.71 10.83 51.19
N GLU A 238 9.57 12.13 51.35
CA GLU A 238 8.99 13.03 50.30
C GLU A 238 9.79 12.97 49.00
N MET A 239 11.12 13.02 49.07
CA MET A 239 11.97 12.95 47.90
C MET A 239 11.93 11.58 47.21
N GLN A 240 11.91 10.49 48.00
CA GLN A 240 11.75 9.12 47.47
C GLN A 240 10.41 8.99 46.73
N ALA A 241 9.31 9.45 47.32
CA ALA A 241 8.00 9.43 46.69
C ALA A 241 7.97 10.28 45.40
N ARG A 242 8.60 11.46 45.40
CA ARG A 242 8.69 12.31 44.23
C ARG A 242 9.56 11.71 43.13
N LYS A 243 10.71 11.06 43.52
CA LYS A 243 11.56 10.33 42.58
C LYS A 243 10.77 9.22 41.87
N LEU A 244 10.09 8.37 42.66
CA LEU A 244 9.26 7.27 42.12
C LEU A 244 8.18 7.77 41.17
N LYS A 245 7.50 8.90 41.50
CA LYS A 245 6.51 9.52 40.63
C LYS A 245 7.13 9.95 39.30
N LEU A 246 8.27 10.65 39.33
CA LEU A 246 8.96 11.10 38.12
C LEU A 246 9.44 9.93 37.25
N GLU A 247 9.93 8.86 37.89
CA GLU A 247 10.37 7.63 37.20
C GLU A 247 9.19 6.94 36.48
N THR A 248 8.05 6.80 37.16
CA THR A 248 6.82 6.25 36.57
C THR A 248 6.31 7.09 35.41
N GLU A 249 6.25 8.44 35.57
CA GLU A 249 5.85 9.34 34.51
C GLU A 249 6.81 9.32 33.31
N GLN A 250 8.12 9.17 33.55
CA GLN A 250 9.09 9.05 32.46
C GLN A 250 8.88 7.78 31.65
N VAL A 251 8.75 6.62 32.32
CA VAL A 251 8.51 5.34 31.67
C VAL A 251 7.22 5.38 30.85
N LEU A 252 6.15 5.94 31.42
CA LEU A 252 4.86 6.04 30.73
C LEU A 252 4.97 6.91 29.48
N THR A 253 5.53 8.13 29.59
CA THR A 253 5.66 9.07 28.47
C THR A 253 6.50 8.49 27.32
N VAL A 254 7.62 7.81 27.63
CA VAL A 254 8.47 7.18 26.62
C VAL A 254 7.75 5.98 25.96
N THR A 255 7.00 5.20 26.75
CA THR A 255 6.24 4.06 26.24
C THR A 255 5.12 4.50 25.30
N GLU A 256 4.37 5.53 25.68
CA GLU A 256 3.32 6.12 24.85
C GLU A 256 3.91 6.64 23.52
N ALA A 257 5.00 7.39 23.57
CA ALA A 257 5.67 7.89 22.38
C ALA A 257 6.16 6.74 21.45
N LYS A 258 6.65 5.64 22.02
CA LYS A 258 7.01 4.43 21.25
C LYS A 258 5.80 3.81 20.55
N ILE A 259 4.68 3.68 21.25
CA ILE A 259 3.45 3.09 20.69
C ILE A 259 2.95 3.93 19.53
N VAL A 260 2.89 5.26 19.70
CA VAL A 260 2.48 6.19 18.64
C VAL A 260 3.40 6.06 17.43
N PHE A 261 4.71 6.05 17.64
CA PHE A 261 5.67 5.93 16.55
C PHE A 261 5.53 4.58 15.81
N GLN A 262 5.43 3.47 16.54
CA GLN A 262 5.25 2.15 15.96
C GLN A 262 3.92 2.03 15.20
N SER A 263 2.83 2.59 15.71
CA SER A 263 1.54 2.66 15.03
C SER A 263 1.65 3.42 13.71
N THR A 264 2.35 4.57 13.70
CA THR A 264 2.61 5.33 12.48
C THR A 264 3.37 4.50 11.45
N LEU A 265 4.44 3.79 11.86
CA LEU A 265 5.19 2.93 10.94
C LEU A 265 4.33 1.83 10.31
N VAL A 266 3.49 1.17 11.11
CA VAL A 266 2.57 0.14 10.62
C VAL A 266 1.53 0.72 9.67
N GLN A 267 1.00 1.91 9.96
CA GLN A 267 0.07 2.60 9.09
C GLN A 267 0.71 2.97 7.74
N LEU A 268 1.94 3.50 7.77
CA LEU A 268 2.71 3.80 6.57
C LEU A 268 2.98 2.55 5.73
N PHE A 269 3.29 1.43 6.38
CA PHE A 269 3.47 0.16 5.69
C PHE A 269 2.18 -0.32 5.02
N ALA A 270 1.04 -0.25 5.72
CA ALA A 270 -0.27 -0.58 5.15
C ALA A 270 -0.64 0.33 3.96
N GLN A 271 -0.22 1.60 3.99
CA GLN A 271 -0.35 2.55 2.89
C GLN A 271 0.70 2.35 1.78
N ARG A 272 1.57 1.35 1.88
CA ARG A 272 2.66 1.06 0.93
C ARG A 272 3.68 2.21 0.76
N ARG A 273 3.84 3.03 1.80
CA ARG A 273 4.84 4.11 1.87
C ARG A 273 6.17 3.57 2.39
N PHE A 274 6.74 2.59 1.69
CA PHE A 274 7.90 1.80 2.16
C PHE A 274 9.16 2.63 2.39
N ASP A 275 9.38 3.69 1.60
CA ASP A 275 10.50 4.61 1.81
C ASP A 275 10.37 5.34 3.16
N HIS A 276 9.17 5.81 3.50
CA HIS A 276 8.90 6.43 4.81
C HIS A 276 9.07 5.44 5.95
N VAL A 277 8.63 4.18 5.75
CA VAL A 277 8.82 3.13 6.76
C VAL A 277 10.30 2.90 7.01
N SER A 278 11.13 2.77 5.96
CA SER A 278 12.57 2.57 6.09
C SER A 278 13.24 3.75 6.80
N ILE A 279 12.87 4.98 6.45
CA ILE A 279 13.32 6.20 7.14
C ILE A 279 12.90 6.17 8.60
N GLY A 280 11.64 5.92 8.88
CA GLY A 280 11.11 5.87 10.24
C GLY A 280 11.77 4.78 11.09
N CYS A 281 12.00 3.58 10.55
CA CYS A 281 12.74 2.51 11.23
C CYS A 281 14.18 2.92 11.53
N GLY A 282 14.87 3.60 10.60
CA GLY A 282 16.19 4.16 10.79
C GLY A 282 16.25 5.21 11.89
N VAL A 283 15.24 6.06 11.99
CA VAL A 283 15.08 7.05 13.06
C VAL A 283 14.74 6.38 14.39
N TYR A 284 13.81 5.40 14.39
CA TYR A 284 13.41 4.65 15.59
C TYR A 284 14.62 4.02 16.28
N SER A 285 15.48 3.35 15.52
CA SER A 285 16.69 2.71 16.06
C SER A 285 17.71 3.71 16.66
N ARG A 286 17.68 4.98 16.26
CA ARG A 286 18.51 6.05 16.82
C ARG A 286 17.88 6.68 18.06
N LEU A 287 16.56 6.75 18.11
CA LEU A 287 15.83 7.28 19.27
C LEU A 287 15.77 6.27 20.41
N PHE A 288 15.47 5.02 20.13
CA PHE A 288 15.23 3.97 21.13
C PHE A 288 16.29 2.88 21.05
N ASN A 289 17.36 3.04 21.83
CA ASN A 289 18.49 2.09 21.89
C ASN A 289 18.33 1.03 22.99
N ASP A 290 17.11 0.78 23.47
CA ASP A 290 16.82 -0.11 24.60
C ASP A 290 16.57 -1.57 24.22
N GLY A 291 16.73 -1.92 22.93
CA GLY A 291 16.53 -3.29 22.43
C GLY A 291 15.07 -3.72 22.29
N ASP A 292 14.10 -2.90 22.72
CA ASP A 292 12.68 -3.17 22.55
C ASP A 292 12.23 -2.81 21.13
N THR A 293 12.31 -3.79 20.23
CA THR A 293 11.92 -3.67 18.83
C THR A 293 10.54 -4.27 18.52
N LYS A 294 9.85 -4.87 19.51
CA LYS A 294 8.54 -5.48 19.30
C LYS A 294 7.50 -4.43 18.97
N LEU A 295 6.78 -4.64 17.87
CA LEU A 295 5.63 -3.81 17.52
C LEU A 295 4.47 -4.15 18.47
N ARG A 296 3.92 -3.13 19.10
CA ARG A 296 2.75 -3.26 19.99
C ARG A 296 1.49 -3.09 19.14
N LEU A 297 1.08 -4.20 18.52
CA LEU A 297 -0.12 -4.24 17.68
C LEU A 297 -1.34 -4.58 18.53
N GLU A 298 -2.44 -3.94 18.27
CA GLU A 298 -3.73 -4.27 18.88
C GLU A 298 -4.17 -5.67 18.42
N LYS A 299 -4.55 -6.51 19.38
CA LYS A 299 -5.01 -7.88 19.08
C LYS A 299 -6.26 -7.84 18.20
N GLY A 300 -6.21 -8.52 17.06
CA GLY A 300 -7.32 -8.57 16.12
C GLY A 300 -7.31 -7.45 15.07
N SER A 301 -6.40 -6.47 15.15
CA SER A 301 -6.20 -5.49 14.09
C SER A 301 -5.72 -6.16 12.80
N ASP A 302 -5.99 -5.54 11.64
CA ASP A 302 -5.54 -6.06 10.34
C ASP A 302 -4.01 -6.15 10.28
N ALA A 303 -3.30 -5.23 10.92
CA ALA A 303 -1.85 -5.30 11.09
C ALA A 303 -1.44 -6.54 11.89
N ALA A 304 -2.11 -6.86 12.99
CA ALA A 304 -1.82 -8.07 13.77
C ALA A 304 -2.10 -9.35 12.98
N LYS A 305 -3.17 -9.38 12.18
CA LYS A 305 -3.48 -10.49 11.27
C LYS A 305 -2.43 -10.63 10.17
N MET A 306 -1.99 -9.52 9.59
CA MET A 306 -0.94 -9.51 8.56
C MET A 306 0.37 -10.12 9.09
N PHE A 307 0.86 -9.70 10.26
CA PHE A 307 2.09 -10.24 10.83
C PHE A 307 1.94 -11.66 11.42
N GLY A 308 0.84 -11.93 12.12
CA GLY A 308 0.65 -13.21 12.82
C GLY A 308 0.11 -14.33 11.94
N GLY A 309 -0.74 -14.02 10.96
CA GLY A 309 -1.38 -15.03 10.10
C GLY A 309 -0.62 -15.28 8.80
N THR A 310 -0.22 -14.20 8.12
CA THR A 310 0.30 -14.30 6.76
C THR A 310 1.82 -14.41 6.70
N LEU A 311 2.52 -13.68 7.56
CA LEU A 311 3.99 -13.61 7.52
C LEU A 311 4.66 -14.64 8.42
N GLY A 312 3.96 -15.16 9.46
CA GLY A 312 4.53 -16.13 10.41
C GLY A 312 5.79 -15.65 11.15
N VAL A 313 6.08 -14.35 11.10
CA VAL A 313 7.27 -13.73 11.70
C VAL A 313 6.87 -12.84 12.87
N PRO A 314 7.71 -12.75 13.92
CA PRO A 314 7.42 -11.87 15.04
C PRO A 314 7.33 -10.42 14.58
N PRO A 315 6.29 -9.67 14.95
CA PRO A 315 6.13 -8.28 14.58
C PRO A 315 7.19 -7.42 15.28
N THR A 316 8.22 -7.03 14.54
CA THR A 316 9.29 -6.15 15.03
C THR A 316 9.57 -5.04 14.06
N VAL A 317 10.11 -3.91 14.54
CA VAL A 317 10.54 -2.78 13.70
C VAL A 317 11.60 -3.23 12.68
N SER A 318 12.49 -4.14 13.06
CA SER A 318 13.53 -4.68 12.16
C SER A 318 12.92 -5.52 11.04
N VAL A 319 11.89 -6.32 11.33
CA VAL A 319 11.17 -7.09 10.30
C VAL A 319 10.46 -6.15 9.34
N LEU A 320 9.82 -5.10 9.87
CA LEU A 320 9.14 -4.10 9.05
C LEU A 320 10.12 -3.38 8.10
N ASP A 321 11.31 -2.99 8.59
CA ASP A 321 12.36 -2.39 7.76
C ASP A 321 12.86 -3.35 6.67
N ASN A 322 13.12 -4.62 7.03
CA ASN A 322 13.58 -5.62 6.08
C ASN A 322 12.54 -5.88 4.99
N LEU A 323 11.26 -6.02 5.34
CA LEU A 323 10.17 -6.19 4.39
C LEU A 323 10.06 -4.98 3.45
N SER A 324 10.11 -3.76 4.00
CA SER A 324 10.05 -2.54 3.18
C SER A 324 11.19 -2.47 2.18
N ARG A 325 12.41 -2.84 2.59
CA ARG A 325 13.59 -2.87 1.70
C ARG A 325 13.54 -4.00 0.67
N GLU A 326 12.93 -5.12 1.00
CA GLU A 326 12.73 -6.24 0.08
C GLU A 326 11.74 -5.83 -1.02
N LEU A 327 10.59 -5.29 -0.63
CA LEU A 327 9.60 -4.75 -1.56
C LEU A 327 10.17 -3.65 -2.46
N ALA A 328 11.04 -2.78 -1.91
CA ALA A 328 11.75 -1.78 -2.70
C ALA A 328 12.64 -2.41 -3.78
N ARG A 329 13.39 -3.44 -3.42
CA ARG A 329 14.25 -4.16 -4.38
C ARG A 329 13.44 -4.89 -5.46
N ASP A 330 12.31 -5.47 -5.08
CA ASP A 330 11.45 -6.17 -6.03
C ASP A 330 10.80 -5.18 -7.01
N SER A 331 10.32 -4.03 -6.53
CA SER A 331 9.84 -2.95 -7.39
C SER A 331 10.91 -2.49 -8.40
N ASP A 332 12.16 -2.32 -7.96
CA ASP A 332 13.28 -1.95 -8.86
C ASP A 332 13.55 -3.02 -9.91
N ARG A 333 13.49 -4.31 -9.55
CA ARG A 333 13.64 -5.42 -10.51
C ARG A 333 12.52 -5.43 -11.55
N HIS A 334 11.27 -5.28 -11.11
CA HIS A 334 10.13 -5.21 -12.03
C HIS A 334 10.26 -4.04 -12.99
N MET A 335 10.62 -2.84 -12.50
CA MET A 335 10.76 -1.66 -13.34
C MET A 335 11.94 -1.74 -14.31
N LYS A 336 13.05 -2.40 -13.94
CA LYS A 336 14.12 -2.72 -14.90
C LYS A 336 13.65 -3.65 -16.01
N ALA A 337 12.86 -4.68 -15.67
CA ALA A 337 12.27 -5.56 -16.66
C ALA A 337 11.30 -4.80 -17.57
N VAL A 338 10.42 -3.96 -17.02
CA VAL A 338 9.51 -3.10 -17.78
C VAL A 338 10.26 -2.23 -18.78
N ASN A 339 11.34 -1.56 -18.35
CA ASN A 339 12.15 -0.72 -19.25
C ASN A 339 12.70 -1.52 -20.43
N ASN A 340 13.25 -2.71 -20.19
CA ASN A 340 13.79 -3.57 -21.23
C ASN A 340 12.70 -4.08 -22.18
N LEU A 341 11.54 -4.45 -21.66
CA LEU A 341 10.39 -4.92 -22.45
C LEU A 341 9.84 -3.81 -23.34
N VAL A 342 9.70 -2.58 -22.83
CA VAL A 342 9.26 -1.43 -23.64
C VAL A 342 10.27 -1.14 -24.77
N ASP A 343 11.57 -1.17 -24.46
CA ASP A 343 12.63 -0.91 -25.43
C ASP A 343 12.72 -2.01 -26.51
N SER A 344 12.29 -3.24 -26.19
CA SER A 344 12.24 -4.38 -27.14
C SER A 344 10.88 -4.53 -27.85
N HIS A 345 9.92 -3.63 -27.62
CA HIS A 345 8.56 -3.68 -28.16
C HIS A 345 7.75 -4.89 -27.72
N HIS A 346 7.91 -5.33 -26.46
CA HIS A 346 7.08 -6.34 -25.80
C HIS A 346 6.10 -5.66 -24.84
N TYR A 347 5.04 -5.06 -25.40
CA TYR A 347 4.18 -4.17 -24.62
C TYR A 347 3.16 -4.93 -23.75
N VAL A 348 2.79 -6.15 -24.11
CA VAL A 348 1.91 -7.00 -23.28
C VAL A 348 2.61 -7.36 -21.99
N ASP A 349 3.80 -7.96 -22.09
CA ASP A 349 4.62 -8.34 -20.94
C ASP A 349 5.03 -7.10 -20.12
N ALA A 350 5.29 -5.96 -20.80
CA ALA A 350 5.63 -4.70 -20.13
C ALA A 350 4.48 -4.16 -19.27
N LEU A 351 3.25 -4.21 -19.77
CA LEU A 351 2.06 -3.78 -19.04
C LEU A 351 1.77 -4.69 -17.84
N GLU A 352 1.93 -6.00 -18.00
CA GLU A 352 1.77 -6.97 -16.92
C GLU A 352 2.78 -6.70 -15.79
N ARG A 353 4.07 -6.57 -16.14
CA ARG A 353 5.13 -6.28 -15.17
C ARG A 353 4.99 -4.90 -14.53
N LEU A 354 4.53 -3.91 -15.28
CA LEU A 354 4.29 -2.57 -14.75
C LEU A 354 3.12 -2.56 -13.76
N ASN A 355 2.06 -3.32 -14.05
CA ASN A 355 0.95 -3.48 -13.12
C ASN A 355 1.39 -4.17 -11.83
N GLU A 356 2.23 -5.21 -11.92
CA GLU A 356 2.86 -5.85 -10.76
C GLU A 356 3.65 -4.84 -9.93
N ALA A 357 4.52 -4.07 -10.58
CA ALA A 357 5.33 -3.05 -9.90
C ALA A 357 4.46 -1.98 -9.20
N LEU A 358 3.38 -1.54 -9.86
CA LEU A 358 2.42 -0.59 -9.29
C LEU A 358 1.72 -1.17 -8.05
N LEU A 359 1.34 -2.44 -8.09
CA LEU A 359 0.70 -3.12 -6.98
C LEU A 359 1.63 -3.26 -5.78
N ILE A 360 2.93 -3.50 -6.01
CA ILE A 360 3.93 -3.55 -4.95
C ILE A 360 4.11 -2.17 -4.34
N GLY A 361 4.35 -1.14 -5.18
CA GLY A 361 4.77 0.16 -4.67
C GLY A 361 4.52 1.32 -5.62
N GLU A 362 3.27 1.76 -5.74
CA GLU A 362 2.87 2.93 -6.54
C GLU A 362 3.67 4.20 -6.25
N PHE A 363 4.05 4.38 -4.98
CA PHE A 363 4.75 5.58 -4.51
C PHE A 363 6.27 5.41 -4.47
N MET A 364 6.78 4.26 -4.88
CA MET A 364 8.22 4.01 -4.88
C MET A 364 8.90 4.68 -6.06
N ALA A 365 10.13 5.10 -5.84
CA ALA A 365 10.93 5.80 -6.84
C ALA A 365 10.92 5.15 -8.22
N PRO A 366 11.20 3.83 -8.37
CA PRO A 366 11.27 3.22 -9.69
C PRO A 366 9.95 3.30 -10.46
N VAL A 367 8.80 3.26 -9.75
CA VAL A 367 7.46 3.32 -10.36
C VAL A 367 7.05 4.77 -10.62
N SER A 368 7.18 5.64 -9.61
CA SER A 368 6.72 7.03 -9.71
C SER A 368 7.53 7.86 -10.72
N THR A 369 8.83 7.56 -10.87
CA THR A 369 9.72 8.26 -11.82
C THR A 369 9.83 7.60 -13.19
N PHE A 370 8.98 6.61 -13.50
CA PHE A 370 9.00 5.93 -14.80
C PHE A 370 8.78 6.94 -15.94
N PRO A 371 9.59 6.90 -17.02
CA PRO A 371 9.57 7.91 -18.07
C PRO A 371 8.20 8.10 -18.71
N TYR A 372 7.76 9.35 -18.81
CA TYR A 372 6.46 9.72 -19.39
C TYR A 372 6.27 9.19 -20.79
N GLU A 373 7.28 9.32 -21.66
CA GLU A 373 7.21 8.82 -23.04
C GLU A 373 6.94 7.30 -23.11
N LYS A 374 7.52 6.53 -22.19
CA LYS A 374 7.28 5.09 -22.10
C LYS A 374 5.87 4.78 -21.58
N LYS A 375 5.38 5.57 -20.61
CA LYS A 375 3.98 5.48 -20.16
C LYS A 375 3.02 5.70 -21.29
N GLN A 376 3.25 6.74 -22.11
CA GLN A 376 2.38 7.09 -23.24
C GLN A 376 2.34 5.99 -24.30
N LYS A 377 3.49 5.35 -24.59
CA LYS A 377 3.52 4.19 -25.51
C LYS A 377 2.67 3.04 -25.01
N LEU A 378 2.81 2.70 -23.72
CA LEU A 378 2.03 1.63 -23.09
C LEU A 378 0.54 1.99 -23.01
N TYR A 379 0.22 3.25 -22.70
CA TYR A 379 -1.17 3.72 -22.64
C TYR A 379 -1.85 3.69 -24.01
N ALA A 380 -1.15 4.15 -25.06
CA ALA A 380 -1.66 4.10 -26.43
C ALA A 380 -1.93 2.65 -26.86
N PHE A 381 -0.94 1.77 -26.64
CA PHE A 381 -1.10 0.35 -26.94
C PHE A 381 -2.28 -0.28 -26.20
N LYS A 382 -2.41 -0.03 -24.87
CA LYS A 382 -3.54 -0.53 -24.07
C LYS A 382 -4.88 -0.06 -24.63
N ARG A 383 -4.99 1.23 -24.95
CA ARG A 383 -6.22 1.81 -25.52
C ARG A 383 -6.56 1.20 -26.90
N ASP A 384 -5.56 0.96 -27.74
CA ASP A 384 -5.78 0.35 -29.05
C ASP A 384 -6.23 -1.11 -28.93
N VAL A 385 -5.72 -1.85 -27.93
CA VAL A 385 -6.22 -3.19 -27.63
C VAL A 385 -7.65 -3.14 -27.09
N GLU A 386 -8.01 -2.21 -26.20
CA GLU A 386 -9.39 -1.98 -25.73
C GLU A 386 -10.33 -1.66 -26.93
N LYS A 387 -9.90 -0.78 -27.83
CA LYS A 387 -10.63 -0.45 -29.05
C LYS A 387 -10.86 -1.69 -29.93
N LEU A 388 -9.88 -2.59 -30.04
CA LEU A 388 -10.06 -3.84 -30.78
C LEU A 388 -11.22 -4.68 -30.22
N PHE A 389 -11.35 -4.77 -28.89
CA PHE A 389 -12.48 -5.48 -28.28
C PHE A 389 -13.81 -4.80 -28.54
N GLU A 390 -13.84 -3.47 -28.48
CA GLU A 390 -15.05 -2.70 -28.80
C GLU A 390 -15.48 -2.94 -30.24
N LEU A 391 -14.55 -2.93 -31.20
CA LEU A 391 -14.81 -3.22 -32.61
C LEU A 391 -15.29 -4.65 -32.84
N MET A 392 -14.68 -5.62 -32.17
CA MET A 392 -15.11 -7.03 -32.24
C MET A 392 -16.51 -7.22 -31.65
N ASN A 393 -16.81 -6.60 -30.51
CA ASN A 393 -18.14 -6.63 -29.90
C ASN A 393 -19.17 -5.91 -30.74
N GLY A 394 -18.79 -4.79 -31.37
CA GLY A 394 -19.61 -4.05 -32.32
C GLY A 394 -19.72 -4.71 -33.69
N LYS A 395 -19.03 -5.84 -33.91
CA LYS A 395 -18.97 -6.57 -35.17
C LYS A 395 -18.48 -5.71 -36.35
N ASP A 396 -17.57 -4.80 -36.07
CA ASP A 396 -16.90 -3.97 -37.06
C ASP A 396 -15.58 -4.63 -37.49
N TYR A 397 -15.71 -5.70 -38.26
CA TYR A 397 -14.57 -6.61 -38.52
C TYR A 397 -13.55 -6.00 -39.50
N GLU A 398 -13.93 -5.05 -40.35
CA GLU A 398 -13.01 -4.39 -41.28
C GLU A 398 -12.03 -3.48 -40.54
N GLU A 399 -12.56 -2.62 -39.65
CA GLU A 399 -11.74 -1.74 -38.83
C GLU A 399 -10.92 -2.58 -37.78
N ALA A 400 -11.53 -3.66 -37.26
CA ALA A 400 -10.86 -4.57 -36.35
C ALA A 400 -9.64 -5.27 -36.99
N LEU A 401 -9.73 -5.73 -38.25
CA LEU A 401 -8.59 -6.32 -38.98
C LEU A 401 -7.45 -5.31 -39.17
N THR A 402 -7.79 -4.09 -39.57
CA THR A 402 -6.81 -3.01 -39.74
C THR A 402 -6.07 -2.75 -38.42
N LEU A 403 -6.81 -2.68 -37.31
CA LEU A 403 -6.24 -2.46 -36.00
C LEU A 403 -5.38 -3.63 -35.51
N VAL A 404 -5.78 -4.87 -35.81
CA VAL A 404 -4.98 -6.08 -35.52
C VAL A 404 -3.61 -6.03 -36.22
N GLU A 405 -3.57 -5.62 -37.50
CA GLU A 405 -2.31 -5.48 -38.24
C GLU A 405 -1.41 -4.41 -37.63
N ASP A 406 -1.97 -3.30 -37.17
CA ASP A 406 -1.20 -2.21 -36.53
C ASP A 406 -0.70 -2.62 -35.14
N LEU A 407 -1.51 -3.30 -34.36
CA LEU A 407 -1.10 -3.87 -33.07
C LEU A 407 0.05 -4.88 -33.23
N LYS A 408 0.00 -5.73 -34.25
CA LYS A 408 1.06 -6.70 -34.57
C LYS A 408 2.40 -6.03 -34.93
N LYS A 409 2.35 -4.86 -35.61
CA LYS A 409 3.54 -4.05 -35.89
C LYS A 409 4.06 -3.34 -34.63
N THR A 410 3.15 -2.92 -33.76
CA THR A 410 3.46 -2.14 -32.56
C THR A 410 4.07 -2.99 -31.45
N SER A 411 3.57 -4.21 -31.23
CA SER A 411 4.04 -5.11 -30.16
C SER A 411 4.35 -6.50 -30.69
N ARG A 412 5.56 -6.97 -30.38
CA ARG A 412 6.05 -8.29 -30.84
C ARG A 412 5.43 -9.47 -30.09
N ASP A 413 4.97 -9.24 -28.87
CA ASP A 413 4.38 -10.23 -27.98
C ASP A 413 2.85 -10.25 -28.03
N PHE A 414 2.21 -9.39 -28.85
CA PHE A 414 0.77 -9.38 -29.03
C PHE A 414 0.31 -10.51 -29.95
N SER A 415 -0.43 -11.46 -29.37
CA SER A 415 -0.96 -12.62 -30.12
C SER A 415 -2.22 -12.26 -30.87
N THR A 416 -2.13 -12.06 -32.18
CA THR A 416 -3.26 -11.72 -33.06
C THR A 416 -4.06 -12.91 -33.53
N GLY A 417 -3.52 -14.12 -33.51
CA GLY A 417 -4.09 -15.30 -34.19
C GLY A 417 -5.52 -15.65 -33.82
N ARG A 418 -5.95 -15.38 -32.61
CA ARG A 418 -7.34 -15.60 -32.16
C ARG A 418 -8.30 -14.55 -32.68
N ALA A 419 -7.89 -13.27 -32.61
CA ALA A 419 -8.69 -12.18 -33.15
C ALA A 419 -8.85 -12.36 -34.68
N GLU A 420 -7.74 -12.61 -35.38
CA GLU A 420 -7.72 -12.90 -36.82
C GLU A 420 -8.63 -14.10 -37.16
N SER A 421 -8.53 -15.20 -36.40
CA SER A 421 -9.36 -16.38 -36.63
C SER A 421 -10.86 -16.13 -36.39
N ALA A 422 -11.19 -15.39 -35.32
CA ALA A 422 -12.58 -15.07 -35.00
C ALA A 422 -13.19 -14.11 -36.04
N ILE A 423 -12.45 -13.10 -36.46
CA ILE A 423 -12.87 -12.16 -37.50
C ILE A 423 -13.03 -12.90 -38.84
N SER A 424 -12.04 -13.70 -39.24
CA SER A 424 -12.09 -14.47 -40.49
C SER A 424 -13.27 -15.44 -40.52
N ALA A 425 -13.57 -16.11 -39.39
CA ALA A 425 -14.73 -17.02 -39.29
C ALA A 425 -16.05 -16.23 -39.43
N ALA A 426 -16.16 -15.06 -38.81
CA ALA A 426 -17.36 -14.21 -38.93
C ALA A 426 -17.55 -13.66 -40.34
N VAL A 427 -16.47 -13.19 -40.97
CA VAL A 427 -16.49 -12.71 -42.38
C VAL A 427 -16.91 -13.86 -43.30
N PHE A 428 -16.28 -15.00 -43.19
CA PHE A 428 -16.61 -16.18 -44.02
C PHE A 428 -18.08 -16.62 -43.83
N ALA A 429 -18.55 -16.69 -42.59
CA ALA A 429 -19.95 -17.07 -42.31
C ALA A 429 -20.95 -16.05 -42.87
N SER A 430 -20.69 -14.75 -42.72
CA SER A 430 -21.53 -13.70 -43.29
C SER A 430 -21.55 -13.78 -44.82
N ASP A 431 -20.38 -13.90 -45.47
CA ASP A 431 -20.26 -14.03 -46.92
C ASP A 431 -20.96 -15.29 -47.48
N ALA A 432 -20.89 -16.39 -46.74
CA ALA A 432 -21.59 -17.64 -47.10
C ALA A 432 -23.11 -17.44 -47.08
N TYR A 433 -23.68 -16.76 -46.11
CA TYR A 433 -25.10 -16.41 -46.10
C TYR A 433 -25.48 -15.43 -47.20
N ILE A 434 -24.63 -14.47 -47.55
CA ILE A 434 -24.84 -13.54 -48.66
C ILE A 434 -24.87 -14.31 -49.96
N ALA A 435 -23.94 -15.23 -50.21
CA ALA A 435 -23.93 -16.09 -51.39
C ALA A 435 -25.19 -16.96 -51.50
N GLN A 436 -25.64 -17.57 -50.40
CA GLN A 436 -26.91 -18.32 -50.36
C GLN A 436 -28.11 -17.41 -50.60
N GLY A 437 -28.09 -16.15 -50.10
CA GLY A 437 -29.11 -15.15 -50.39
C GLY A 437 -29.16 -14.76 -51.87
N GLN A 438 -28.01 -14.61 -52.52
CA GLN A 438 -27.94 -14.36 -53.97
C GLN A 438 -28.51 -15.54 -54.79
N GLU A 439 -28.24 -16.77 -54.38
CA GLU A 439 -28.81 -17.97 -55.02
C GLU A 439 -30.34 -18.04 -54.82
N ALA A 440 -30.83 -17.72 -53.60
CA ALA A 440 -32.25 -17.66 -53.32
C ALA A 440 -32.96 -16.56 -54.12
N LEU A 441 -32.31 -15.39 -54.28
CA LEU A 441 -32.80 -14.33 -55.15
C LEU A 441 -32.92 -14.77 -56.60
N ALA A 442 -31.92 -15.47 -57.15
CA ALA A 442 -31.94 -16.00 -58.50
C ALA A 442 -33.03 -17.06 -58.73
N LYS A 443 -33.41 -17.82 -57.68
CA LYS A 443 -34.48 -18.80 -57.69
C LYS A 443 -35.87 -18.23 -57.36
N GLY A 444 -35.96 -16.93 -56.99
CA GLY A 444 -37.21 -16.29 -56.59
C GLY A 444 -37.71 -16.69 -55.20
N ASP A 445 -36.89 -17.39 -54.41
CA ASP A 445 -37.22 -17.85 -53.03
C ASP A 445 -36.99 -16.69 -52.05
N ARG A 446 -38.01 -15.89 -51.84
CA ARG A 446 -37.96 -14.67 -51.00
C ARG A 446 -37.82 -14.98 -49.52
N ALA A 447 -38.47 -16.05 -49.03
CA ALA A 447 -38.41 -16.44 -47.63
C ALA A 447 -36.98 -16.81 -47.23
N LYS A 448 -36.30 -17.61 -48.05
CA LYS A 448 -34.92 -17.98 -47.84
C LYS A 448 -33.95 -16.82 -47.97
N LEU A 449 -34.23 -15.87 -48.91
CA LEU A 449 -33.44 -14.63 -49.03
C LEU A 449 -33.52 -13.79 -47.77
N GLU A 450 -34.71 -13.59 -47.20
CA GLU A 450 -34.90 -12.82 -45.95
C GLU A 450 -34.18 -13.50 -44.76
N GLU A 451 -34.27 -14.85 -44.66
CA GLU A 451 -33.55 -15.60 -43.63
C GLU A 451 -32.03 -15.47 -43.76
N CYS A 452 -31.49 -15.58 -44.98
CA CYS A 452 -30.07 -15.43 -45.25
C CYS A 452 -29.57 -14.00 -44.94
N LEU A 453 -30.33 -13.01 -45.35
CA LEU A 453 -30.01 -11.62 -45.04
C LEU A 453 -30.01 -11.33 -43.54
N LYS A 454 -31.01 -11.85 -42.79
CA LYS A 454 -31.07 -11.69 -41.35
C LYS A 454 -29.85 -12.32 -40.66
N LYS A 455 -29.48 -13.55 -41.05
CA LYS A 455 -28.29 -14.24 -40.51
C LYS A 455 -26.99 -13.49 -40.84
N ALA A 456 -26.84 -13.04 -42.09
CA ALA A 456 -25.66 -12.28 -42.50
C ALA A 456 -25.51 -10.96 -41.70
N ILE A 457 -26.62 -10.25 -41.49
CA ILE A 457 -26.65 -9.01 -40.68
C ILE A 457 -26.37 -9.31 -39.21
N GLU A 458 -26.91 -10.38 -38.64
CA GLU A 458 -26.65 -10.77 -37.25
C GLU A 458 -25.17 -11.04 -37.00
N ILE A 459 -24.47 -11.63 -37.99
CA ILE A 459 -23.03 -11.95 -37.91
C ILE A 459 -22.19 -10.71 -38.15
N TRP A 460 -22.43 -10.00 -39.26
CA TRP A 460 -21.66 -8.84 -39.65
C TRP A 460 -22.55 -7.72 -40.24
N PRO A 461 -23.10 -6.81 -39.40
CA PRO A 461 -24.04 -5.78 -39.84
C PRO A 461 -23.48 -4.80 -40.89
N LYS A 462 -22.17 -4.57 -40.82
CA LYS A 462 -21.44 -3.63 -41.71
C LYS A 462 -20.80 -4.31 -42.94
N ASN A 463 -21.13 -5.57 -43.23
CA ASN A 463 -20.57 -6.25 -44.38
C ASN A 463 -20.87 -5.46 -45.67
N PRO A 464 -19.86 -4.99 -46.45
CA PRO A 464 -20.08 -4.17 -47.66
C PRO A 464 -20.88 -4.89 -48.73
N ARG A 465 -20.89 -6.25 -48.73
CA ARG A 465 -21.67 -7.08 -49.68
C ARG A 465 -23.17 -7.16 -49.38
N LEU A 466 -23.60 -6.72 -48.18
CA LEU A 466 -25.05 -6.68 -47.83
C LEU A 466 -25.80 -5.63 -48.61
N LEU A 467 -25.21 -4.47 -48.88
CA LEU A 467 -25.89 -3.36 -49.55
C LEU A 467 -26.38 -3.73 -50.95
N PRO A 468 -25.56 -4.34 -51.84
CA PRO A 468 -26.01 -4.79 -53.16
C PRO A 468 -27.16 -5.80 -53.09
N LEU A 469 -27.08 -6.78 -52.16
CA LEU A 469 -28.11 -7.79 -52.00
C LEU A 469 -29.43 -7.22 -51.47
N ARG A 470 -29.37 -6.27 -50.53
CA ARG A 470 -30.55 -5.56 -50.03
C ARG A 470 -31.22 -4.70 -51.12
N ASN A 471 -30.40 -4.01 -51.93
CA ASN A 471 -30.92 -3.18 -53.04
C ASN A 471 -31.56 -4.07 -54.11
N ALA A 472 -30.97 -5.23 -54.43
CA ALA A 472 -31.56 -6.20 -55.39
C ALA A 472 -32.87 -6.79 -54.85
N MET A 473 -32.98 -7.06 -53.55
CA MET A 473 -34.23 -7.50 -52.90
C MET A 473 -35.33 -6.44 -53.01
N MET A 474 -34.99 -5.16 -52.81
CA MET A 474 -35.95 -4.06 -52.94
C MET A 474 -36.39 -3.84 -54.41
N ALA A 475 -35.43 -3.97 -55.35
CA ALA A 475 -35.73 -3.85 -56.79
C ALA A 475 -36.61 -4.97 -57.36
N ALA A 476 -36.53 -6.18 -56.77
CA ALA A 476 -37.36 -7.29 -57.15
C ALA A 476 -38.85 -7.15 -56.76
N GLY A 477 -39.24 -6.07 -56.12
CA GLY A 477 -40.62 -5.58 -55.89
C GLY A 477 -41.59 -6.61 -55.24
N PRO A 478 -42.75 -6.24 -54.72
CA PRO A 478 -43.79 -7.18 -54.41
C PRO A 478 -44.25 -7.81 -55.76
N VAL A 479 -44.11 -9.15 -55.86
CA VAL A 479 -44.66 -9.87 -57.02
C VAL A 479 -46.11 -9.50 -57.10
N SER A 480 -46.46 -8.73 -58.15
CA SER A 480 -47.84 -8.36 -58.44
C SER A 480 -48.59 -9.65 -58.70
N TYR A 481 -49.54 -9.99 -57.83
CA TYR A 481 -50.50 -11.09 -57.98
C TYR A 481 -51.47 -10.83 -59.18
N THR A 482 -50.99 -10.35 -60.34
CA THR A 482 -51.79 -10.06 -61.50
C THR A 482 -51.88 -11.17 -62.53
N HIS A 483 -51.29 -12.37 -62.28
CA HIS A 483 -51.35 -13.50 -63.22
C HIS A 483 -52.19 -14.70 -62.79
N LEU A 484 -53.02 -14.57 -61.74
CA LEU A 484 -53.96 -15.66 -61.35
C LEU A 484 -55.45 -15.35 -61.65
N ARG A 485 -55.72 -14.44 -62.61
CA ARG A 485 -57.10 -14.16 -63.03
C ARG A 485 -57.32 -14.23 -64.56
N ALA A 486 -56.71 -15.19 -65.23
CA ALA A 486 -56.90 -15.40 -66.66
C ALA A 486 -57.14 -16.85 -67.07
N HIS A 487 -57.74 -17.67 -66.21
CA HIS A 487 -58.28 -18.98 -66.58
C HIS A 487 -59.53 -19.35 -65.78
N GLU A 488 -60.51 -18.40 -65.76
CA GLU A 488 -61.92 -18.74 -65.50
C GLU A 488 -62.77 -17.86 -66.44
N THR A 489 -62.90 -18.36 -67.70
CA THR A 489 -64.08 -18.23 -68.58
C THR A 489 -64.18 -19.42 -69.51
#